data_e3296424431bd9fe656f554e2d40204a
#
_entry.id   e3296424431bd9fe656f554e2d40204a
#
_cell.length_a   1.000
_cell.length_b   1.000
_cell.length_c   1.000
_cell.angle_alpha   90.00
_cell.angle_beta   90.00
_cell.angle_gamma   90.00
#
_symmetry.space_group_name_H-M   'P 1'
#
loop_
_entity.id
_entity.type
_entity.pdbx_description
1 polymer ?
#
loop_
_entity_poly.entity_id
_entity_poly.type
_entity_poly.pdbx_seq_one_letter_code
_entity_poly.pdbx_strand_id
1 'polypeptide(L)'
;IETEAQAPLLHLAFHAGRASDPETRQMKLLLHILTDGNSSRLHRLLVEEEQIALSVGSIQMEGFDPGLVYFYLTLPPGADIDAVEARVLEELARVAVEGVTRAELGKARNIVLADFWREIATINGKASALGNFEVFTGSYENLFSLPEDVNAVSTAQIRAVAAKVFRPNNMTVGVLRAPVDSRAAAK
;
A
#
# COMPACT_ATOMS: atom_id res chain seq x y z
N ILE A 1 3.95 8.99 23.30
CA ILE A 1 4.58 7.72 23.73
C ILE A 1 6.06 7.89 23.42
N GLU A 2 6.91 7.86 24.43
CA GLU A 2 8.36 7.84 24.26
C GLU A 2 8.80 6.38 24.10
N THR A 3 9.50 6.09 23.00
CA THR A 3 10.09 4.77 22.76
C THR A 3 11.45 4.95 22.11
N GLU A 4 12.37 4.04 22.38
CA GLU A 4 13.69 4.03 21.75
C GLU A 4 13.54 3.52 20.30
N ALA A 5 13.50 4.45 19.35
CA ALA A 5 13.53 4.16 17.94
C ALA A 5 14.94 4.36 17.39
N GLN A 6 15.45 3.36 16.67
CA GLN A 6 16.77 3.48 16.01
C GLN A 6 16.72 4.34 14.74
N ALA A 7 15.55 4.41 14.11
CA ALA A 7 15.30 5.20 12.90
C ALA A 7 13.92 5.88 12.98
N PRO A 8 13.75 7.07 12.37
CA PRO A 8 12.43 7.68 12.26
C PRO A 8 11.50 6.86 11.39
N LEU A 9 10.22 6.79 11.76
CA LEU A 9 9.17 6.14 10.98
C LEU A 9 8.07 7.14 10.64
N LEU A 10 7.59 7.06 9.40
CA LEU A 10 6.44 7.82 8.93
C LEU A 10 5.37 6.83 8.46
N HIS A 11 4.17 6.96 8.99
CA HIS A 11 3.00 6.19 8.61
C HIS A 11 1.89 7.10 8.11
N LEU A 12 1.30 6.77 6.96
CA LEU A 12 0.12 7.44 6.42
C LEU A 12 -0.98 6.40 6.26
N ALA A 13 -2.07 6.55 7.01
CA ALA A 13 -3.21 5.65 6.99
C ALA A 13 -4.43 6.33 6.37
N PHE A 14 -5.14 5.60 5.52
CA PHE A 14 -6.37 6.05 4.86
C PHE A 14 -7.48 5.04 5.13
N HIS A 15 -8.70 5.51 5.37
CA HIS A 15 -9.86 4.63 5.41
C HIS A 15 -10.10 4.02 4.03
N ALA A 16 -10.37 2.73 4.00
CA ALA A 16 -10.63 1.94 2.80
C ALA A 16 -11.94 1.18 2.92
N GLY A 17 -12.35 0.51 1.86
CA GLY A 17 -13.57 -0.29 1.83
C GLY A 17 -13.46 -1.59 2.62
N ARG A 18 -14.55 -2.36 2.60
CA ARG A 18 -14.65 -3.72 3.16
C ARG A 18 -13.99 -4.73 2.24
N ALA A 19 -13.69 -5.92 2.76
CA ALA A 19 -13.18 -7.02 1.95
C ALA A 19 -14.11 -7.40 0.77
N SER A 20 -15.43 -7.26 0.96
CA SER A 20 -16.44 -7.55 -0.08
C SER A 20 -16.60 -6.48 -1.14
N ASP A 21 -16.05 -5.28 -0.94
CA ASP A 21 -16.20 -4.17 -1.88
C ASP A 21 -15.37 -4.40 -3.15
N PRO A 22 -15.92 -4.17 -4.36
CA PRO A 22 -15.17 -4.36 -5.60
C PRO A 22 -13.90 -3.52 -5.68
N GLU A 23 -13.89 -2.35 -5.03
CA GLU A 23 -12.77 -1.41 -4.98
C GLU A 23 -11.54 -1.96 -4.23
N THR A 24 -11.73 -2.95 -3.38
CA THR A 24 -10.66 -3.60 -2.60
C THR A 24 -9.62 -4.25 -3.51
N ARG A 25 -10.05 -4.92 -4.60
CA ARG A 25 -9.14 -5.49 -5.60
C ARG A 25 -8.39 -4.41 -6.38
N GLN A 26 -9.07 -3.31 -6.71
CA GLN A 26 -8.46 -2.16 -7.40
C GLN A 26 -7.38 -1.53 -6.52
N MET A 27 -7.66 -1.37 -5.22
CA MET A 27 -6.71 -0.84 -4.26
C MET A 27 -5.50 -1.77 -4.11
N LYS A 28 -5.70 -3.08 -4.02
CA LYS A 28 -4.60 -4.06 -3.96
C LYS A 28 -3.64 -3.91 -5.15
N LEU A 29 -4.18 -3.82 -6.37
CA LEU A 29 -3.36 -3.59 -7.57
C LEU A 29 -2.63 -2.25 -7.52
N LEU A 30 -3.29 -1.20 -7.04
CA LEU A 30 -2.68 0.12 -6.87
C LEU A 30 -1.52 0.09 -5.88
N LEU A 31 -1.65 -0.60 -4.76
CA LEU A 31 -0.58 -0.72 -3.78
C LEU A 31 0.65 -1.44 -4.34
N HIS A 32 0.46 -2.50 -5.14
CA HIS A 32 1.57 -3.13 -5.86
C HIS A 32 2.28 -2.18 -6.82
N ILE A 33 1.55 -1.30 -7.49
CA ILE A 33 2.15 -0.28 -8.38
C ILE A 33 2.95 0.75 -7.56
N LEU A 34 2.45 1.11 -6.38
CA LEU A 34 3.05 2.16 -5.56
C LEU A 34 4.27 1.70 -4.77
N THR A 35 4.26 0.46 -4.22
CA THR A 35 5.24 0.07 -3.21
C THR A 35 5.89 -1.30 -3.42
N ASP A 36 5.44 -2.13 -4.37
CA ASP A 36 5.96 -3.48 -4.48
C ASP A 36 7.12 -3.61 -5.47
N GLY A 37 8.28 -3.92 -4.90
CA GLY A 37 9.55 -4.07 -5.62
C GLY A 37 10.18 -2.76 -6.04
N ASN A 38 11.46 -2.84 -6.45
CA ASN A 38 12.32 -1.67 -6.73
C ASN A 38 11.81 -0.75 -7.85
N SER A 39 11.00 -1.26 -8.78
CA SER A 39 10.43 -0.47 -9.86
C SER A 39 9.05 0.12 -9.55
N SER A 40 8.56 -0.01 -8.32
CA SER A 40 7.33 0.65 -7.87
C SER A 40 7.55 2.16 -7.71
N ARG A 41 6.47 2.93 -7.83
CA ARG A 41 6.59 4.39 -7.95
C ARG A 41 7.23 5.04 -6.72
N LEU A 42 6.73 4.73 -5.53
CA LEU A 42 7.25 5.32 -4.30
C LEU A 42 8.65 4.80 -3.96
N HIS A 43 8.94 3.51 -4.19
CA HIS A 43 10.28 2.99 -3.95
C HIS A 43 11.30 3.68 -4.87
N ARG A 44 11.03 3.72 -6.17
CA ARG A 44 11.92 4.38 -7.12
C ARG A 44 12.13 5.84 -6.77
N LEU A 45 11.05 6.58 -6.48
CA LEU A 45 11.09 8.00 -6.17
C LEU A 45 11.87 8.29 -4.88
N LEU A 46 11.47 7.67 -3.78
CA LEU A 46 11.94 8.04 -2.45
C LEU A 46 13.24 7.35 -2.04
N VAL A 47 13.48 6.12 -2.54
CA VAL A 47 14.63 5.31 -2.14
C VAL A 47 15.75 5.39 -3.17
N GLU A 48 15.43 5.27 -4.48
CA GLU A 48 16.45 5.19 -5.53
C GLU A 48 16.86 6.59 -6.04
N GLU A 49 15.88 7.45 -6.37
CA GLU A 49 16.12 8.74 -7.01
C GLU A 49 16.44 9.84 -6.00
N GLU A 50 15.58 10.07 -5.03
CA GLU A 50 15.72 11.16 -4.06
C GLU A 50 16.50 10.76 -2.79
N GLN A 51 16.58 9.47 -2.48
CA GLN A 51 17.29 8.90 -1.33
C GLN A 51 16.89 9.50 0.02
N ILE A 52 15.62 9.87 0.16
CA ILE A 52 15.03 10.46 1.37
C ILE A 52 14.33 9.44 2.27
N ALA A 53 14.20 8.21 1.81
CA ALA A 53 13.72 7.08 2.60
C ALA A 53 14.66 5.87 2.45
N LEU A 54 14.76 5.04 3.50
CA LEU A 54 15.47 3.77 3.48
C LEU A 54 14.61 2.65 2.92
N SER A 55 13.31 2.72 3.19
CA SER A 55 12.32 1.77 2.67
C SER A 55 10.94 2.38 2.65
N VAL A 56 10.10 1.88 1.77
CA VAL A 56 8.66 2.18 1.71
C VAL A 56 7.90 0.91 1.45
N GLY A 57 6.77 0.75 2.13
CA GLY A 57 5.84 -0.36 1.92
C GLY A 57 4.41 0.07 2.18
N SER A 58 3.47 -0.81 1.86
CA SER A 58 2.06 -0.59 2.14
C SER A 58 1.38 -1.87 2.59
N ILE A 59 0.30 -1.73 3.33
CA ILE A 59 -0.58 -2.83 3.74
C ILE A 59 -2.02 -2.39 3.56
N GLN A 60 -2.85 -3.29 3.04
CA GLN A 60 -4.30 -3.17 3.06
C GLN A 60 -4.86 -4.11 4.12
N MET A 61 -5.52 -3.54 5.11
CA MET A 61 -6.24 -4.28 6.15
C MET A 61 -7.68 -4.45 5.71
N GLU A 62 -8.07 -5.68 5.46
CA GLU A 62 -9.39 -6.04 4.97
C GLU A 62 -10.18 -6.73 6.08
N GLY A 63 -11.50 -6.49 6.12
CA GLY A 63 -12.38 -7.10 7.11
C GLY A 63 -13.85 -6.97 6.74
N PHE A 64 -14.74 -7.34 7.66
CA PHE A 64 -16.20 -7.14 7.53
C PHE A 64 -16.58 -5.67 7.53
N ASP A 65 -15.92 -4.89 8.36
CA ASP A 65 -16.06 -3.43 8.41
C ASP A 65 -15.06 -2.74 7.48
N PRO A 66 -15.30 -1.46 7.15
CA PRO A 66 -14.33 -0.67 6.42
C PRO A 66 -12.94 -0.74 7.07
N GLY A 67 -11.94 -1.07 6.27
CA GLY A 67 -10.58 -1.27 6.71
C GLY A 67 -9.70 -0.03 6.54
N LEU A 68 -8.40 -0.27 6.53
CA LEU A 68 -7.39 0.75 6.33
C LEU A 68 -6.42 0.33 5.21
N VAL A 69 -5.96 1.32 4.47
CA VAL A 69 -4.73 1.23 3.68
C VAL A 69 -3.71 2.12 4.35
N TYR A 70 -2.52 1.60 4.62
CA TYR A 70 -1.48 2.44 5.17
C TYR A 70 -0.13 2.20 4.50
N PHE A 71 0.61 3.28 4.36
CA PHE A 71 1.99 3.29 3.94
C PHE A 71 2.88 3.42 5.16
N TYR A 72 3.98 2.70 5.16
CA TYR A 72 4.98 2.78 6.20
C TYR A 72 6.35 3.02 5.57
N LEU A 73 7.05 4.01 6.11
CA LEU A 73 8.36 4.42 5.64
C LEU A 73 9.34 4.38 6.80
N THR A 74 10.52 3.84 6.51
CA THR A 74 11.69 3.98 7.39
C THR A 74 12.57 5.06 6.81
N LEU A 75 12.95 6.03 7.62
CA LEU A 75 13.71 7.20 7.18
C LEU A 75 15.14 7.17 7.71
N PRO A 76 16.10 7.79 7.02
CA PRO A 76 17.44 7.97 7.56
C PRO A 76 17.44 8.90 8.78
N PRO A 77 18.41 8.76 9.69
CA PRO A 77 18.56 9.68 10.80
C PRO A 77 18.70 11.12 10.31
N GLY A 78 17.95 12.04 10.93
CA GLY A 78 17.96 13.46 10.54
C GLY A 78 17.15 13.81 9.29
N ALA A 79 16.36 12.88 8.75
CA ALA A 79 15.46 13.17 7.63
C ALA A 79 14.42 14.25 8.01
N ASP A 80 14.11 15.10 7.04
CA ASP A 80 12.99 16.03 7.12
C ASP A 80 11.69 15.25 6.85
N ILE A 81 11.02 14.86 7.94
CA ILE A 81 9.82 14.01 7.87
C ILE A 81 8.69 14.72 7.14
N ASP A 82 8.54 16.03 7.33
CA ASP A 82 7.48 16.82 6.73
C ASP A 82 7.68 16.91 5.19
N ALA A 83 8.94 17.05 4.76
CA ALA A 83 9.28 17.02 3.33
C ALA A 83 9.01 15.64 2.71
N VAL A 84 9.34 14.54 3.41
CA VAL A 84 9.04 13.19 2.92
C VAL A 84 7.54 12.95 2.84
N GLU A 85 6.78 13.37 3.85
CA GLU A 85 5.31 13.28 3.84
C GLU A 85 4.73 14.01 2.63
N ALA A 86 5.13 15.27 2.42
CA ALA A 86 4.67 16.06 1.28
C ALA A 86 4.96 15.37 -0.06
N ARG A 87 6.13 14.75 -0.16
CA ARG A 87 6.55 14.06 -1.39
C ARG A 87 5.72 12.80 -1.67
N VAL A 88 5.40 12.02 -0.63
CA VAL A 88 4.47 10.88 -0.74
C VAL A 88 3.10 11.36 -1.19
N LEU A 89 2.56 12.39 -0.53
CA LEU A 89 1.23 12.92 -0.84
C LEU A 89 1.13 13.48 -2.26
N GLU A 90 2.18 14.10 -2.76
CA GLU A 90 2.26 14.58 -4.15
C GLU A 90 2.16 13.41 -5.15
N GLU A 91 2.87 12.30 -4.90
CA GLU A 91 2.79 11.12 -5.78
C GLU A 91 1.41 10.47 -5.72
N LEU A 92 0.80 10.35 -4.53
CA LEU A 92 -0.55 9.83 -4.38
C LEU A 92 -1.59 10.72 -5.09
N ALA A 93 -1.45 12.04 -4.99
CA ALA A 93 -2.30 13.00 -5.70
C ALA A 93 -2.10 12.90 -7.21
N ARG A 94 -0.86 12.71 -7.68
CA ARG A 94 -0.58 12.52 -9.10
C ARG A 94 -1.29 11.29 -9.65
N VAL A 95 -1.24 10.17 -8.94
CA VAL A 95 -1.97 8.95 -9.34
C VAL A 95 -3.49 9.16 -9.33
N ALA A 96 -4.03 9.92 -8.40
CA ALA A 96 -5.46 10.23 -8.33
C ALA A 96 -5.92 11.09 -9.54
N VAL A 97 -5.05 11.92 -10.10
CA VAL A 97 -5.34 12.81 -11.24
C VAL A 97 -5.01 12.15 -12.58
N GLU A 98 -3.80 11.63 -12.71
CA GLU A 98 -3.26 11.12 -13.99
C GLU A 98 -3.55 9.61 -14.17
N GLY A 99 -3.71 8.86 -13.06
CA GLY A 99 -3.86 7.42 -13.07
C GLY A 99 -2.53 6.68 -13.21
N VAL A 100 -2.62 5.46 -13.74
CA VAL A 100 -1.50 4.57 -13.97
C VAL A 100 -1.42 4.14 -15.42
N THR A 101 -0.24 3.73 -15.87
CA THR A 101 -0.05 3.22 -17.23
C THR A 101 -0.57 1.79 -17.37
N ARG A 102 -0.84 1.36 -18.61
CA ARG A 102 -1.22 -0.03 -18.90
C ARG A 102 -0.10 -1.02 -18.53
N ALA A 103 1.14 -0.61 -18.66
CA ALA A 103 2.30 -1.44 -18.33
C ALA A 103 2.40 -1.68 -16.82
N GLU A 104 2.23 -0.65 -15.99
CA GLU A 104 2.20 -0.76 -14.53
C GLU A 104 1.06 -1.66 -14.06
N LEU A 105 -0.15 -1.46 -14.59
CA LEU A 105 -1.29 -2.30 -14.26
C LEU A 105 -1.08 -3.75 -14.69
N GLY A 106 -0.51 -3.98 -15.88
CA GLY A 106 -0.16 -5.33 -16.35
C GLY A 106 0.85 -6.02 -15.43
N LYS A 107 1.90 -5.30 -14.98
CA LYS A 107 2.86 -5.82 -14.01
C LYS A 107 2.18 -6.18 -12.68
N ALA A 108 1.36 -5.28 -12.12
CA ALA A 108 0.66 -5.52 -10.85
C ALA A 108 -0.28 -6.73 -10.92
N ARG A 109 -1.02 -6.90 -12.02
CA ARG A 109 -1.85 -8.09 -12.24
C ARG A 109 -1.02 -9.38 -12.22
N ASN A 110 0.10 -9.39 -12.92
CA ASN A 110 0.97 -10.56 -12.96
C ASN A 110 1.49 -10.93 -11.56
N ILE A 111 1.84 -9.94 -10.73
CA ILE A 111 2.28 -10.16 -9.35
C ILE A 111 1.12 -10.76 -8.54
N VAL A 112 -0.04 -10.12 -8.52
CA VAL A 112 -1.22 -10.59 -7.76
C VAL A 112 -1.63 -12.00 -8.17
N LEU A 113 -1.63 -12.29 -9.47
CA LEU A 113 -1.99 -13.62 -9.98
C LEU A 113 -0.91 -14.67 -9.65
N ALA A 114 0.37 -14.31 -9.71
CA ALA A 114 1.44 -15.22 -9.33
C ALA A 114 1.39 -15.54 -7.82
N ASP A 115 1.09 -14.55 -6.97
CA ASP A 115 0.92 -14.77 -5.53
C ASP A 115 -0.30 -15.65 -5.24
N PHE A 116 -1.41 -15.39 -5.89
CA PHE A 116 -2.61 -16.22 -5.81
C PHE A 116 -2.32 -17.67 -6.16
N TRP A 117 -1.67 -17.94 -7.30
CA TRP A 117 -1.37 -19.31 -7.70
C TRP A 117 -0.37 -20.00 -6.78
N ARG A 118 0.59 -19.27 -6.22
CA ARG A 118 1.52 -19.78 -5.20
C ARG A 118 0.80 -20.14 -3.90
N GLU A 119 -0.10 -19.28 -3.44
CA GLU A 119 -0.90 -19.50 -2.24
C GLU A 119 -1.74 -20.78 -2.36
N ILE A 120 -2.57 -20.90 -3.40
CA ILE A 120 -3.46 -22.05 -3.57
C ILE A 120 -2.76 -23.34 -4.02
N ALA A 121 -1.47 -23.29 -4.34
CA ALA A 121 -0.68 -24.48 -4.62
C ALA A 121 -0.45 -25.35 -3.37
N THR A 122 -0.52 -24.77 -2.18
CA THR A 122 -0.37 -25.47 -0.90
C THR A 122 -1.71 -25.86 -0.30
N ILE A 123 -1.74 -26.94 0.52
CA ILE A 123 -2.96 -27.38 1.21
C ILE A 123 -3.44 -26.28 2.19
N ASN A 124 -2.52 -25.72 2.97
CA ASN A 124 -2.85 -24.68 3.93
C ASN A 124 -3.33 -23.38 3.26
N GLY A 125 -2.62 -22.93 2.21
CA GLY A 125 -3.02 -21.74 1.46
C GLY A 125 -4.39 -21.90 0.81
N LYS A 126 -4.66 -23.08 0.21
CA LYS A 126 -5.97 -23.39 -0.34
C LYS A 126 -7.07 -23.34 0.71
N ALA A 127 -6.85 -23.99 1.87
CA ALA A 127 -7.82 -23.98 2.98
C ALA A 127 -8.06 -22.57 3.51
N SER A 128 -6.99 -21.79 3.70
CA SER A 128 -7.08 -20.39 4.15
C SER A 128 -7.81 -19.52 3.13
N ALA A 129 -7.49 -19.64 1.84
CA ALA A 129 -8.13 -18.87 0.80
C ALA A 129 -9.64 -19.17 0.71
N LEU A 130 -10.02 -20.46 0.69
CA LEU A 130 -11.43 -20.86 0.68
C LEU A 130 -12.18 -20.31 1.91
N GLY A 131 -11.60 -20.46 3.11
CA GLY A 131 -12.18 -19.95 4.35
C GLY A 131 -12.32 -18.43 4.35
N ASN A 132 -11.30 -17.69 3.90
CA ASN A 132 -11.34 -16.23 3.82
C ASN A 132 -12.40 -15.74 2.83
N PHE A 133 -12.50 -16.35 1.65
CA PHE A 133 -13.52 -15.98 0.68
C PHE A 133 -14.94 -16.28 1.19
N GLU A 134 -15.17 -17.46 1.81
CA GLU A 134 -16.47 -17.78 2.43
C GLU A 134 -16.84 -16.74 3.47
N VAL A 135 -15.92 -16.46 4.39
CA VAL A 135 -16.18 -15.57 5.54
C VAL A 135 -16.36 -14.12 5.11
N PHE A 136 -15.46 -13.58 4.29
CA PHE A 136 -15.44 -12.14 4.00
C PHE A 136 -16.26 -11.75 2.77
N THR A 137 -16.51 -12.67 1.84
CA THR A 137 -17.25 -12.36 0.60
C THR A 137 -18.61 -13.08 0.51
N GLY A 138 -18.89 -13.96 1.48
CA GLY A 138 -20.14 -14.70 1.57
C GLY A 138 -20.21 -15.95 0.69
N SER A 139 -19.16 -16.25 -0.09
CA SER A 139 -19.05 -17.50 -0.84
C SER A 139 -17.61 -17.81 -1.20
N TYR A 140 -17.15 -19.03 -0.91
CA TYR A 140 -15.85 -19.53 -1.38
C TYR A 140 -15.75 -19.59 -2.90
N GLU A 141 -16.85 -19.64 -3.62
CA GLU A 141 -16.89 -19.68 -5.10
C GLU A 141 -16.26 -18.42 -5.70
N ASN A 142 -16.31 -17.28 -5.00
CA ASN A 142 -15.68 -16.03 -5.39
C ASN A 142 -14.13 -16.13 -5.48
N LEU A 143 -13.52 -17.15 -4.88
CA LEU A 143 -12.11 -17.44 -5.05
C LEU A 143 -11.78 -17.77 -6.51
N PHE A 144 -12.67 -18.50 -7.19
CA PHE A 144 -12.42 -18.98 -8.55
C PHE A 144 -12.60 -17.89 -9.61
N SER A 145 -13.36 -16.84 -9.31
CA SER A 145 -13.49 -15.66 -10.20
C SER A 145 -12.35 -14.65 -10.04
N LEU A 146 -11.52 -14.76 -9.00
CA LEU A 146 -10.47 -13.79 -8.71
C LEU A 146 -9.52 -13.50 -9.90
N PRO A 147 -9.04 -14.50 -10.68
CA PRO A 147 -8.17 -14.23 -11.83
C PRO A 147 -8.87 -13.40 -12.92
N GLU A 148 -10.14 -13.64 -13.17
CA GLU A 148 -10.94 -12.90 -14.14
C GLU A 148 -11.20 -11.49 -13.65
N ASP A 149 -11.58 -11.33 -12.37
CA ASP A 149 -11.83 -10.04 -11.73
C ASP A 149 -10.58 -9.16 -11.72
N VAL A 150 -9.41 -9.72 -11.41
CA VAL A 150 -8.13 -9.00 -11.44
C VAL A 150 -7.80 -8.54 -12.86
N ASN A 151 -8.04 -9.39 -13.87
CA ASN A 151 -7.80 -9.04 -15.26
C ASN A 151 -8.81 -8.01 -15.81
N ALA A 152 -10.00 -7.94 -15.26
CA ALA A 152 -11.04 -6.99 -15.67
C ALA A 152 -10.80 -5.56 -15.16
N VAL A 153 -9.96 -5.35 -14.13
CA VAL A 153 -9.70 -4.02 -13.57
C VAL A 153 -9.04 -3.12 -14.61
N SER A 154 -9.60 -1.95 -14.87
CA SER A 154 -9.09 -0.96 -15.80
C SER A 154 -8.23 0.13 -15.12
N THR A 155 -7.39 0.83 -15.90
CA THR A 155 -6.63 2.00 -15.40
C THR A 155 -7.55 3.12 -14.91
N ALA A 156 -8.74 3.27 -15.49
CA ALA A 156 -9.73 4.25 -15.04
C ALA A 156 -10.27 3.92 -13.65
N GLN A 157 -10.50 2.63 -13.34
CA GLN A 157 -10.91 2.20 -12.01
C GLN A 157 -9.80 2.39 -10.96
N ILE A 158 -8.54 2.13 -11.34
CA ILE A 158 -7.38 2.43 -10.46
C ILE A 158 -7.32 3.92 -10.12
N ARG A 159 -7.48 4.79 -11.12
CA ARG A 159 -7.54 6.24 -10.90
C ARG A 159 -8.71 6.63 -10.00
N ALA A 160 -9.88 6.06 -10.22
CA ALA A 160 -11.09 6.36 -9.44
C ALA A 160 -10.92 5.98 -7.96
N VAL A 161 -10.37 4.79 -7.67
CA VAL A 161 -10.13 4.36 -6.28
C VAL A 161 -9.04 5.20 -5.61
N ALA A 162 -7.99 5.59 -6.32
CA ALA A 162 -6.97 6.51 -5.81
C ALA A 162 -7.59 7.86 -5.42
N ALA A 163 -8.38 8.46 -6.29
CA ALA A 163 -9.06 9.74 -6.05
C ALA A 163 -10.10 9.66 -4.91
N LYS A 164 -10.71 8.50 -4.70
CA LYS A 164 -11.67 8.27 -3.61
C LYS A 164 -10.97 8.14 -2.26
N VAL A 165 -9.85 7.42 -2.20
CA VAL A 165 -9.19 7.03 -0.94
C VAL A 165 -8.13 8.05 -0.52
N PHE A 166 -7.26 8.49 -1.42
CA PHE A 166 -6.12 9.36 -1.09
C PHE A 166 -6.54 10.83 -1.03
N ARG A 167 -7.35 11.16 -0.03
CA ARG A 167 -7.84 12.52 0.23
C ARG A 167 -7.35 13.01 1.59
N PRO A 168 -6.99 14.30 1.75
CA PRO A 168 -6.52 14.85 3.01
C PRO A 168 -7.47 14.62 4.19
N ASN A 169 -8.78 14.70 3.96
CA ASN A 169 -9.80 14.48 5.01
C ASN A 169 -10.08 13.00 5.31
N ASN A 170 -9.39 12.08 4.65
CA ASN A 170 -9.49 10.63 4.84
C ASN A 170 -8.19 10.05 5.41
N MET A 171 -7.26 10.89 5.84
CA MET A 171 -5.90 10.51 6.22
C MET A 171 -5.63 10.72 7.70
N THR A 172 -4.82 9.83 8.26
CA THR A 172 -4.17 9.98 9.56
C THR A 172 -2.67 9.77 9.38
N VAL A 173 -1.87 10.67 9.94
CA VAL A 173 -0.41 10.60 9.90
C VAL A 173 0.11 10.20 11.28
N GLY A 174 0.99 9.20 11.31
CA GLY A 174 1.72 8.76 12.49
C GLY A 174 3.22 8.95 12.29
N VAL A 175 3.86 9.63 13.21
CA VAL A 175 5.30 9.89 13.17
C VAL A 175 5.96 9.36 14.43
N LEU A 176 6.98 8.52 14.25
CA LEU A 176 7.90 8.14 15.31
C LEU A 176 9.24 8.82 15.06
N ARG A 177 9.64 9.73 15.97
CA ARG A 177 10.92 10.42 15.89
C ARG A 177 11.98 9.64 16.69
N ALA A 178 13.15 9.43 16.10
CA ALA A 178 14.29 8.92 16.88
C ALA A 178 14.69 9.97 17.92
N PRO A 179 15.16 9.57 19.12
CA PRO A 179 15.71 10.52 20.09
C PRO A 179 16.82 11.33 19.45
N VAL A 180 16.78 12.64 19.64
CA VAL A 180 17.90 13.48 19.24
C VAL A 180 19.05 13.14 20.19
N ASP A 181 20.14 12.61 19.65
CA ASP A 181 21.32 12.25 20.44
C ASP A 181 21.91 13.53 21.07
N SER A 182 21.55 13.80 22.33
CA SER A 182 22.00 14.97 23.08
C SER A 182 23.53 15.00 23.27
N ARG A 183 24.24 13.95 22.87
CA ARG A 183 25.70 13.86 22.91
C ARG A 183 26.42 14.54 21.71
N ALA A 184 25.70 14.82 20.62
CA ALA A 184 26.28 15.50 19.46
C ALA A 184 26.29 17.05 19.60
N ALA A 185 25.51 17.62 20.52
CA ALA A 185 25.42 19.05 20.76
C ALA A 185 26.46 19.59 21.80
N ALA A 186 27.30 18.72 22.33
CA ALA A 186 28.29 19.05 23.38
C ALA A 186 29.74 18.90 22.92
N LYS A 187 30.05 19.16 21.63
CA LYS A 187 31.43 19.26 21.13
C LYS A 187 31.66 20.59 20.43
#